data_732d9c63f8439ce4adc5c26f4037ec4b
#
_entry.id   732d9c63f8439ce4adc5c26f4037ec4b
#
_cell.length_a   1.000
_cell.length_b   1.000
_cell.length_c   1.000
_cell.angle_alpha   90.00
_cell.angle_beta   90.00
_cell.angle_gamma   90.00
#
_symmetry.space_group_name_H-M   'P 1'
#
loop_
_entity.id
_entity.type
_entity.pdbx_description
1 polymer ?
#
loop_
_entity_poly.entity_id
_entity_poly.type
_entity_poly.pdbx_seq_one_letter_code
_entity_poly.pdbx_strand_id
1 'polypeptide(L)'
;SLDKEKVAGFLMQAKMKSYILVPLVSKQTHFGSLIVFSSRENISNSELNFLGLFAKQIELAITIADLFQAVKEQAITDGMTGLYNRRYFEEYIKKEAIRAMRQKQKFTVIGLDLDHLKQINDTYGHNYGDIAIKAIAEVLKSNARSIDIAARMGGEEFNLILPAVDIEGGCIAAERIRKAIESVELDKIGHITASLGVATYPDQSDDIQ
;
A
#
# COMPACT_ATOMS: atom_id res chain seq x y z
N SER A 1 -9.78 -9.95 24.95
CA SER A 1 -10.41 -9.98 26.28
C SER A 1 -9.60 -9.09 27.21
N LEU A 2 -10.26 -8.12 27.86
CA LEU A 2 -9.61 -7.29 28.87
C LEU A 2 -9.19 -8.19 30.03
N ASP A 3 -7.93 -8.10 30.42
CA ASP A 3 -7.41 -8.83 31.57
C ASP A 3 -7.99 -8.22 32.85
N LYS A 4 -8.94 -8.94 33.45
CA LYS A 4 -9.67 -8.46 34.65
C LYS A 4 -8.75 -8.16 35.82
N GLU A 5 -7.64 -8.90 35.95
CA GLU A 5 -6.64 -8.69 37.03
C GLU A 5 -5.89 -7.38 36.85
N LYS A 6 -5.49 -7.04 35.61
CA LYS A 6 -4.86 -5.75 35.30
C LYS A 6 -5.77 -4.57 35.54
N VAL A 7 -7.06 -4.69 35.18
CA VAL A 7 -8.06 -3.63 35.45
C VAL A 7 -8.28 -3.47 36.94
N ALA A 8 -8.41 -4.55 37.70
CA ALA A 8 -8.56 -4.50 39.17
C ALA A 8 -7.33 -3.88 39.85
N GLY A 9 -6.12 -4.24 39.43
CA GLY A 9 -4.87 -3.65 39.92
C GLY A 9 -4.79 -2.15 39.68
N PHE A 10 -5.18 -1.70 38.46
CA PHE A 10 -5.24 -0.27 38.14
C PHE A 10 -6.27 0.48 38.97
N LEU A 11 -7.47 -0.07 39.16
CA LEU A 11 -8.53 0.52 40.01
C LEU A 11 -8.05 0.76 41.44
N MET A 12 -7.36 -0.24 42.01
CA MET A 12 -6.81 -0.13 43.39
C MET A 12 -5.73 0.95 43.49
N GLN A 13 -4.79 0.95 42.57
CA GLN A 13 -3.66 1.89 42.54
C GLN A 13 -4.14 3.35 42.29
N ALA A 14 -5.13 3.54 41.44
CA ALA A 14 -5.68 4.85 41.07
C ALA A 14 -6.77 5.35 42.04
N LYS A 15 -7.13 4.61 43.09
CA LYS A 15 -8.24 4.89 44.03
C LYS A 15 -9.58 5.06 43.32
N MET A 16 -9.81 4.32 42.23
CA MET A 16 -11.08 4.31 41.48
C MET A 16 -12.01 3.23 42.05
N LYS A 17 -13.29 3.53 42.05
CA LYS A 17 -14.33 2.67 42.67
C LYS A 17 -15.17 1.91 41.63
N SER A 18 -15.24 2.44 40.42
CA SER A 18 -16.02 1.83 39.34
C SER A 18 -15.40 2.13 37.98
N TYR A 19 -15.82 1.37 36.95
CA TYR A 19 -15.47 1.64 35.56
C TYR A 19 -16.62 1.29 34.62
N ILE A 20 -16.61 1.93 33.47
CA ILE A 20 -17.47 1.62 32.31
C ILE A 20 -16.57 1.18 31.18
N LEU A 21 -16.97 0.11 30.51
CA LEU A 21 -16.35 -0.36 29.27
C LEU A 21 -17.39 -0.29 28.15
N VAL A 22 -17.11 0.52 27.15
CA VAL A 22 -17.95 0.65 25.94
C VAL A 22 -17.16 0.06 24.77
N PRO A 23 -17.63 -1.03 24.15
CA PRO A 23 -16.96 -1.59 22.96
C PRO A 23 -17.11 -0.61 21.80
N LEU A 24 -16.04 -0.42 21.03
CA LEU A 24 -16.01 0.34 19.77
C LEU A 24 -16.12 -0.65 18.60
N VAL A 25 -17.28 -0.66 17.94
CA VAL A 25 -17.59 -1.62 16.86
C VAL A 25 -18.05 -0.87 15.62
N SER A 26 -17.39 -1.10 14.48
CA SER A 26 -17.83 -0.60 13.19
C SER A 26 -17.90 -1.75 12.18
N LYS A 27 -19.00 -1.83 11.41
CA LYS A 27 -19.23 -2.87 10.37
C LYS A 27 -18.91 -4.30 10.83
N GLN A 28 -19.30 -4.66 12.07
CA GLN A 28 -19.04 -5.96 12.73
C GLN A 28 -17.57 -6.21 13.10
N THR A 29 -16.68 -5.24 12.91
CA THR A 29 -15.29 -5.31 13.34
C THR A 29 -15.14 -4.59 14.69
N HIS A 30 -14.54 -5.27 15.66
CA HIS A 30 -14.22 -4.73 16.97
C HIS A 30 -12.86 -4.02 16.91
N PHE A 31 -12.87 -2.68 16.98
CA PHE A 31 -11.65 -1.86 16.94
C PHE A 31 -10.95 -1.74 18.29
N GLY A 32 -11.72 -1.82 19.36
CA GLY A 32 -11.21 -1.64 20.70
C GLY A 32 -12.32 -1.38 21.71
N SER A 33 -11.98 -0.78 22.83
CA SER A 33 -12.93 -0.44 23.87
C SER A 33 -12.57 0.90 24.50
N LEU A 34 -13.56 1.73 24.74
CA LEU A 34 -13.45 2.92 25.58
C LEU A 34 -13.65 2.51 27.03
N ILE A 35 -12.67 2.81 27.89
CA ILE A 35 -12.76 2.53 29.32
C ILE A 35 -12.73 3.85 30.07
N VAL A 36 -13.71 4.07 30.93
CA VAL A 36 -13.79 5.25 31.77
C VAL A 36 -13.86 4.80 33.22
N PHE A 37 -12.95 5.34 34.04
CA PHE A 37 -12.88 5.06 35.48
C PHE A 37 -13.52 6.17 36.29
N SER A 38 -14.14 5.82 37.40
CA SER A 38 -14.80 6.77 38.33
C SER A 38 -14.40 6.54 39.76
N SER A 39 -14.21 7.64 40.51
CA SER A 39 -14.00 7.62 41.95
C SER A 39 -15.32 7.40 42.75
N ARG A 40 -16.47 7.39 42.06
CA ARG A 40 -17.79 7.11 42.62
C ARG A 40 -18.17 5.66 42.41
N GLU A 41 -18.93 5.08 43.33
CA GLU A 41 -19.40 3.69 43.24
C GLU A 41 -20.51 3.54 42.19
N ASN A 42 -21.37 4.55 42.08
CA ASN A 42 -22.52 4.55 41.17
C ASN A 42 -22.28 5.51 40.02
N ILE A 43 -22.55 5.04 38.82
CA ILE A 43 -22.54 5.79 37.58
C ILE A 43 -24.02 5.99 37.19
N SER A 44 -24.40 7.23 36.88
CA SER A 44 -25.78 7.56 36.53
C SER A 44 -26.12 7.12 35.10
N ASN A 45 -27.40 6.89 34.81
CA ASN A 45 -27.86 6.58 33.46
C ASN A 45 -27.54 7.69 32.43
N SER A 46 -27.49 8.95 32.87
CA SER A 46 -27.12 10.08 32.04
C SER A 46 -25.64 10.01 31.61
N GLU A 47 -24.73 9.59 32.51
CA GLU A 47 -23.31 9.37 32.20
C GLU A 47 -23.11 8.17 31.26
N LEU A 48 -23.87 7.08 31.46
CA LEU A 48 -23.88 5.93 30.57
C LEU A 48 -24.32 6.33 29.15
N ASN A 49 -25.40 7.09 29.04
CA ASN A 49 -25.90 7.58 27.75
C ASN A 49 -24.90 8.53 27.09
N PHE A 50 -24.29 9.44 27.86
CA PHE A 50 -23.26 10.35 27.35
C PHE A 50 -22.06 9.56 26.80
N LEU A 51 -21.55 8.57 27.54
CA LEU A 51 -20.44 7.73 27.09
C LEU A 51 -20.80 6.88 25.88
N GLY A 52 -22.02 6.39 25.79
CA GLY A 52 -22.53 5.70 24.61
C GLY A 52 -22.56 6.60 23.37
N LEU A 53 -23.01 7.86 23.52
CA LEU A 53 -22.99 8.84 22.44
C LEU A 53 -21.53 9.19 22.04
N PHE A 54 -20.66 9.35 23.02
CA PHE A 54 -19.24 9.63 22.77
C PHE A 54 -18.54 8.47 22.04
N ALA A 55 -18.82 7.22 22.43
CA ALA A 55 -18.33 6.04 21.74
C ALA A 55 -18.80 6.01 20.28
N LYS A 56 -20.05 6.34 19.99
CA LYS A 56 -20.58 6.44 18.63
C LYS A 56 -19.87 7.51 17.79
N GLN A 57 -19.50 8.64 18.41
CA GLN A 57 -18.70 9.68 17.73
C GLN A 57 -17.31 9.15 17.33
N ILE A 58 -16.67 8.39 18.22
CA ILE A 58 -15.38 7.74 17.93
C ILE A 58 -15.53 6.72 16.80
N GLU A 59 -16.55 5.87 16.85
CA GLU A 59 -16.84 4.89 15.79
C GLU A 59 -17.06 5.56 14.43
N LEU A 60 -17.79 6.67 14.40
CA LEU A 60 -18.01 7.45 13.20
C LEU A 60 -16.69 8.04 12.67
N ALA A 61 -15.86 8.61 13.54
CA ALA A 61 -14.57 9.16 13.15
C ALA A 61 -13.63 8.09 12.55
N ILE A 62 -13.57 6.89 13.15
CA ILE A 62 -12.82 5.75 12.64
C ILE A 62 -13.35 5.36 11.25
N THR A 63 -14.67 5.23 11.11
CA THR A 63 -15.31 4.86 9.83
C THR A 63 -15.00 5.87 8.73
N ILE A 64 -15.02 7.16 9.03
CA ILE A 64 -14.66 8.22 8.06
C ILE A 64 -13.19 8.12 7.68
N ALA A 65 -12.30 7.89 8.64
CA ALA A 65 -10.87 7.72 8.36
C ALA A 65 -10.60 6.51 7.45
N ASP A 66 -11.25 5.38 7.71
CA ASP A 66 -11.14 4.17 6.88
C ASP A 66 -11.66 4.39 5.45
N LEU A 67 -12.81 5.06 5.32
CA LEU A 67 -13.37 5.42 4.01
C LEU A 67 -12.45 6.37 3.25
N PHE A 68 -11.89 7.37 3.94
CA PHE A 68 -10.94 8.30 3.32
C PHE A 68 -9.67 7.59 2.84
N GLN A 69 -9.15 6.66 3.66
CA GLN A 69 -7.99 5.85 3.27
C GLN A 69 -8.30 4.96 2.06
N ALA A 70 -9.45 4.30 2.04
CA ALA A 70 -9.87 3.45 0.92
C ALA A 70 -10.03 4.27 -0.38
N VAL A 71 -10.64 5.46 -0.31
CA VAL A 71 -10.75 6.38 -1.46
C VAL A 71 -9.37 6.83 -1.94
N LYS A 72 -8.47 7.13 -1.01
CA LYS A 72 -7.09 7.52 -1.34
C LYS A 72 -6.35 6.38 -2.05
N GLU A 73 -6.44 5.15 -1.54
CA GLU A 73 -5.82 3.97 -2.15
C GLU A 73 -6.36 3.72 -3.56
N GLN A 74 -7.67 3.75 -3.75
CA GLN A 74 -8.29 3.66 -5.09
C GLN A 74 -7.83 4.78 -6.03
N ALA A 75 -7.56 5.98 -5.48
CA ALA A 75 -7.12 7.11 -6.27
C ALA A 75 -5.66 7.02 -6.75
N ILE A 76 -4.81 6.21 -6.09
CA ILE A 76 -3.36 6.10 -6.36
C ILE A 76 -2.94 4.74 -6.90
N THR A 77 -3.82 3.74 -6.93
CA THR A 77 -3.51 2.39 -7.46
C THR A 77 -4.23 2.11 -8.78
N ASP A 78 -3.68 1.17 -9.54
CA ASP A 78 -4.32 0.56 -10.71
C ASP A 78 -5.25 -0.58 -10.27
N GLY A 79 -6.51 -0.53 -10.66
CA GLY A 79 -7.55 -1.45 -10.19
C GLY A 79 -7.36 -2.91 -10.66
N MET A 80 -6.59 -3.16 -11.72
CA MET A 80 -6.32 -4.51 -12.22
C MET A 80 -5.16 -5.17 -11.49
N THR A 81 -4.09 -4.42 -11.27
CA THR A 81 -2.81 -4.93 -10.78
C THR A 81 -2.56 -4.67 -9.30
N GLY A 82 -3.22 -3.64 -8.74
CA GLY A 82 -2.96 -3.19 -7.38
C GLY A 82 -1.59 -2.51 -7.19
N LEU A 83 -0.83 -2.31 -8.27
CA LEU A 83 0.35 -1.44 -8.28
C LEU A 83 -0.08 0.02 -8.24
N TYR A 84 0.86 0.94 -8.02
CA TYR A 84 0.55 2.35 -8.18
C TYR A 84 0.12 2.66 -9.62
N ASN A 85 -0.73 3.66 -9.80
CA ASN A 85 -1.13 4.12 -11.12
C ASN A 85 -0.16 5.18 -11.66
N ARG A 86 -0.29 5.50 -12.94
CA ARG A 86 0.50 6.50 -13.66
C ARG A 86 0.54 7.84 -12.93
N ARG A 87 -0.62 8.33 -12.46
CA ARG A 87 -0.70 9.63 -11.79
C ARG A 87 0.18 9.68 -10.52
N TYR A 88 0.11 8.64 -9.70
CA TYR A 88 0.93 8.56 -8.50
C TYR A 88 2.42 8.48 -8.83
N PHE A 89 2.80 7.73 -9.86
CA PHE A 89 4.18 7.64 -10.33
C PHE A 89 4.71 9.01 -10.75
N GLU A 90 3.97 9.76 -11.58
CA GLU A 90 4.36 11.10 -12.06
C GLU A 90 4.48 12.13 -10.91
N GLU A 91 3.65 12.02 -9.89
CA GLU A 91 3.76 12.85 -8.70
C GLU A 91 4.95 12.46 -7.82
N TYR A 92 5.21 11.15 -7.68
CA TYR A 92 6.28 10.64 -6.82
C TYR A 92 7.66 10.92 -7.41
N ILE A 93 7.86 10.72 -8.70
CA ILE A 93 9.16 10.95 -9.34
C ILE A 93 9.62 12.41 -9.18
N LYS A 94 8.70 13.37 -9.27
CA LYS A 94 9.01 14.80 -9.02
C LYS A 94 9.46 15.05 -7.59
N LYS A 95 8.82 14.42 -6.62
CA LYS A 95 9.20 14.52 -5.20
C LYS A 95 10.56 13.86 -4.94
N GLU A 96 10.79 12.69 -5.55
CA GLU A 96 12.05 11.97 -5.40
C GLU A 96 13.23 12.72 -6.01
N ALA A 97 13.05 13.39 -7.14
CA ALA A 97 14.09 14.24 -7.73
C ALA A 97 14.48 15.41 -6.81
N ILE A 98 13.50 16.08 -6.22
CA ILE A 98 13.76 17.15 -5.26
C ILE A 98 14.51 16.61 -4.05
N ARG A 99 14.12 15.40 -3.57
CA ARG A 99 14.77 14.73 -2.44
C ARG A 99 16.21 14.36 -2.79
N ALA A 100 16.43 13.73 -3.94
CA ALA A 100 17.73 13.29 -4.43
C ALA A 100 18.69 14.47 -4.59
N MET A 101 18.22 15.58 -5.17
CA MET A 101 18.99 16.81 -5.31
C MET A 101 19.45 17.37 -3.93
N ARG A 102 18.53 17.43 -2.95
CA ARG A 102 18.85 17.95 -1.60
C ARG A 102 19.83 17.06 -0.85
N GLN A 103 19.72 15.75 -1.01
CA GLN A 103 20.53 14.74 -0.31
C GLN A 103 21.80 14.37 -1.08
N LYS A 104 21.98 14.92 -2.30
CA LYS A 104 23.06 14.52 -3.22
C LYS A 104 23.08 13.01 -3.47
N GLN A 105 21.89 12.42 -3.57
CA GLN A 105 21.69 11.00 -3.85
C GLN A 105 21.20 10.82 -5.27
N LYS A 106 21.33 9.61 -5.77
CA LYS A 106 20.79 9.19 -7.07
C LYS A 106 19.52 8.40 -6.85
N PHE A 107 18.70 8.28 -7.87
CA PHE A 107 17.68 7.25 -7.97
C PHE A 107 17.61 6.72 -9.38
N THR A 108 17.19 5.47 -9.52
CA THR A 108 17.09 4.81 -10.82
C THR A 108 15.64 4.53 -11.16
N VAL A 109 15.28 4.74 -12.42
CA VAL A 109 14.00 4.35 -13.00
C VAL A 109 14.22 3.15 -13.90
N ILE A 110 13.36 2.13 -13.77
CA ILE A 110 13.27 1.01 -14.69
C ILE A 110 11.93 1.12 -15.39
N GLY A 111 11.95 1.26 -16.72
CA GLY A 111 10.78 1.09 -17.58
C GLY A 111 10.70 -0.36 -18.04
N LEU A 112 9.51 -0.92 -18.09
CA LEU A 112 9.23 -2.29 -18.47
C LEU A 112 8.02 -2.36 -19.40
N ASP A 113 8.12 -3.15 -20.44
CA ASP A 113 7.05 -3.45 -21.38
C ASP A 113 6.90 -4.98 -21.52
N LEU A 114 5.67 -5.49 -21.43
CA LEU A 114 5.38 -6.92 -21.62
C LEU A 114 5.45 -7.29 -23.11
N ASP A 115 6.37 -8.13 -23.46
CA ASP A 115 6.55 -8.55 -24.84
C ASP A 115 5.34 -9.35 -25.36
N HIS A 116 4.92 -9.06 -26.59
CA HIS A 116 3.94 -9.84 -27.34
C HIS A 116 2.51 -9.89 -26.73
N LEU A 117 2.11 -8.94 -25.87
CA LEU A 117 0.77 -8.94 -25.29
C LEU A 117 -0.33 -8.99 -26.35
N LYS A 118 -0.18 -8.27 -27.47
CA LYS A 118 -1.13 -8.33 -28.58
C LYS A 118 -1.29 -9.74 -29.12
N GLN A 119 -0.20 -10.48 -29.31
CA GLN A 119 -0.25 -11.86 -29.81
C GLN A 119 -0.94 -12.80 -28.83
N ILE A 120 -0.72 -12.60 -27.51
CA ILE A 120 -1.44 -13.33 -26.44
C ILE A 120 -2.93 -13.06 -26.56
N ASN A 121 -3.33 -11.79 -26.66
CA ASN A 121 -4.73 -11.40 -26.78
C ASN A 121 -5.40 -11.98 -28.06
N ASP A 122 -4.71 -11.89 -29.19
CA ASP A 122 -5.23 -12.36 -30.47
C ASP A 122 -5.38 -13.91 -30.49
N THR A 123 -4.51 -14.63 -29.79
CA THR A 123 -4.50 -16.10 -29.75
C THR A 123 -5.43 -16.69 -28.72
N TYR A 124 -5.43 -16.13 -27.49
CA TYR A 124 -6.09 -16.71 -26.31
C TYR A 124 -7.24 -15.85 -25.76
N GLY A 125 -7.39 -14.63 -26.28
CA GLY A 125 -8.39 -13.66 -25.81
C GLY A 125 -7.87 -12.74 -24.70
N HIS A 126 -8.56 -11.60 -24.50
CA HIS A 126 -8.16 -10.54 -23.56
C HIS A 126 -8.03 -11.01 -22.12
N ASN A 127 -8.80 -12.02 -21.69
CA ASN A 127 -8.68 -12.57 -20.34
C ASN A 127 -7.29 -13.15 -20.05
N TYR A 128 -6.64 -13.73 -21.06
CA TYR A 128 -5.28 -14.26 -20.92
C TYR A 128 -4.22 -13.15 -20.92
N GLY A 129 -4.45 -12.06 -21.66
CA GLY A 129 -3.64 -10.86 -21.54
C GLY A 129 -3.70 -10.24 -20.14
N ASP A 130 -4.89 -10.18 -19.56
CA ASP A 130 -5.08 -9.70 -18.18
C ASP A 130 -4.35 -10.59 -17.16
N ILE A 131 -4.33 -11.92 -17.38
CA ILE A 131 -3.55 -12.86 -16.55
C ILE A 131 -2.05 -12.56 -16.66
N ALA A 132 -1.53 -12.35 -17.88
CA ALA A 132 -0.13 -12.01 -18.09
C ALA A 132 0.26 -10.68 -17.43
N ILE A 133 -0.56 -9.64 -17.57
CA ILE A 133 -0.38 -8.35 -16.90
C ILE A 133 -0.35 -8.50 -15.37
N LYS A 134 -1.26 -9.27 -14.81
CA LYS A 134 -1.31 -9.53 -13.36
C LYS A 134 -0.09 -10.31 -12.89
N ALA A 135 0.40 -11.27 -13.67
CA ALA A 135 1.60 -12.03 -13.35
C ALA A 135 2.83 -11.14 -13.25
N ILE A 136 3.02 -10.20 -14.19
CA ILE A 136 4.08 -9.18 -14.12
C ILE A 136 3.92 -8.36 -12.84
N ALA A 137 2.72 -7.89 -12.53
CA ALA A 137 2.51 -7.08 -11.34
C ALA A 137 2.90 -7.82 -10.06
N GLU A 138 2.61 -9.10 -9.94
CA GLU A 138 3.02 -9.93 -8.79
C GLU A 138 4.56 -10.11 -8.73
N VAL A 139 5.22 -10.28 -9.87
CA VAL A 139 6.69 -10.31 -9.93
C VAL A 139 7.27 -8.98 -9.45
N LEU A 140 6.73 -7.85 -9.91
CA LEU A 140 7.19 -6.53 -9.49
C LEU A 140 7.00 -6.31 -7.99
N LYS A 141 5.83 -6.64 -7.43
CA LYS A 141 5.56 -6.57 -5.98
C LYS A 141 6.55 -7.39 -5.16
N SER A 142 6.84 -8.61 -5.60
CA SER A 142 7.72 -9.54 -4.89
C SER A 142 9.20 -9.14 -4.96
N ASN A 143 9.59 -8.38 -5.98
CA ASN A 143 10.97 -7.94 -6.21
C ASN A 143 11.25 -6.51 -5.76
N ALA A 144 10.23 -5.70 -5.51
CA ALA A 144 10.36 -4.33 -5.02
C ALA A 144 10.58 -4.32 -3.50
N ARG A 145 11.43 -3.38 -3.04
CA ARG A 145 11.59 -3.08 -1.62
C ARG A 145 10.43 -2.21 -1.13
N SER A 146 10.27 -2.08 0.17
CA SER A 146 9.21 -1.22 0.75
C SER A 146 9.31 0.26 0.39
N ILE A 147 10.51 0.72 0.01
CA ILE A 147 10.77 2.10 -0.42
C ILE A 147 10.68 2.29 -1.94
N ASP A 148 10.68 1.20 -2.70
CA ASP A 148 10.58 1.24 -4.16
C ASP A 148 9.14 1.51 -4.57
N ILE A 149 8.95 2.18 -5.69
CA ILE A 149 7.63 2.45 -6.26
C ILE A 149 7.51 1.66 -7.55
N ALA A 150 6.58 0.72 -7.58
CA ALA A 150 6.21 0.00 -8.80
C ALA A 150 4.83 0.48 -9.26
N ALA A 151 4.70 0.89 -10.51
CA ALA A 151 3.50 1.46 -11.08
C ALA A 151 3.17 0.85 -12.44
N ARG A 152 1.88 0.76 -12.76
CA ARG A 152 1.40 0.51 -14.11
C ARG A 152 1.12 1.83 -14.81
N MET A 153 1.74 2.03 -15.96
CA MET A 153 1.62 3.27 -16.73
C MET A 153 0.42 3.25 -17.68
N GLY A 154 0.01 2.08 -18.10
CA GLY A 154 -1.13 1.82 -18.98
C GLY A 154 -0.87 0.62 -19.89
N GLY A 155 -1.90 -0.04 -20.37
CA GLY A 155 -1.72 -1.21 -21.25
C GLY A 155 -0.81 -2.27 -20.64
N GLU A 156 0.34 -2.46 -21.23
CA GLU A 156 1.41 -3.43 -20.92
C GLU A 156 2.66 -2.79 -20.30
N GLU A 157 2.62 -1.47 -20.05
CA GLU A 157 3.77 -0.70 -19.59
C GLU A 157 3.78 -0.56 -18.07
N PHE A 158 4.96 -0.76 -17.47
CA PHE A 158 5.21 -0.61 -16.04
C PHE A 158 6.48 0.18 -15.80
N ASN A 159 6.52 0.92 -14.70
CA ASN A 159 7.71 1.63 -14.28
C ASN A 159 8.01 1.38 -12.80
N LEU A 160 9.31 1.35 -12.46
CA LEU A 160 9.76 1.29 -11.08
C LEU A 160 10.66 2.49 -10.80
N ILE A 161 10.54 3.06 -9.59
CA ILE A 161 11.51 4.02 -9.04
C ILE A 161 12.26 3.32 -7.91
N LEU A 162 13.58 3.32 -7.98
CA LEU A 162 14.48 2.74 -7.00
C LEU A 162 15.27 3.87 -6.31
N PRO A 163 14.80 4.38 -5.15
CA PRO A 163 15.49 5.43 -4.41
C PRO A 163 16.87 5.00 -3.94
N ALA A 164 17.83 5.92 -3.97
CA ALA A 164 19.22 5.72 -3.54
C ALA A 164 19.93 4.55 -4.25
N VAL A 165 19.60 4.30 -5.53
CA VAL A 165 20.21 3.28 -6.39
C VAL A 165 20.86 3.97 -7.58
N ASP A 166 22.08 3.58 -7.92
CA ASP A 166 22.82 4.02 -9.10
C ASP A 166 22.52 3.14 -10.32
N ILE A 167 23.13 3.42 -11.46
CA ILE A 167 22.88 2.71 -12.71
C ILE A 167 23.26 1.23 -12.61
N GLU A 168 24.36 0.89 -11.93
CA GLU A 168 24.81 -0.50 -11.80
C GLU A 168 23.81 -1.30 -10.95
N GLY A 169 23.40 -0.77 -9.80
CA GLY A 169 22.37 -1.36 -8.96
C GLY A 169 21.01 -1.48 -9.67
N GLY A 170 20.68 -0.48 -10.50
CA GLY A 170 19.48 -0.49 -11.35
C GLY A 170 19.51 -1.59 -12.40
N CYS A 171 20.64 -1.77 -13.10
CA CYS A 171 20.80 -2.85 -14.08
C CYS A 171 20.72 -4.25 -13.43
N ILE A 172 21.31 -4.41 -12.24
CA ILE A 172 21.20 -5.67 -11.47
C ILE A 172 19.75 -5.95 -11.10
N ALA A 173 19.02 -4.93 -10.63
CA ALA A 173 17.61 -5.08 -10.28
C ALA A 173 16.74 -5.40 -11.51
N ALA A 174 16.97 -4.71 -12.64
CA ALA A 174 16.27 -4.95 -13.89
C ALA A 174 16.46 -6.38 -14.39
N GLU A 175 17.70 -6.88 -14.40
CA GLU A 175 17.98 -8.25 -14.85
C GLU A 175 17.39 -9.31 -13.90
N ARG A 176 17.38 -9.05 -12.60
CA ARG A 176 16.68 -9.91 -11.63
C ARG A 176 15.19 -9.98 -11.91
N ILE A 177 14.55 -8.83 -12.17
CA ILE A 177 13.12 -8.74 -12.51
C ILE A 177 12.87 -9.44 -13.84
N ARG A 178 13.67 -9.18 -14.87
CA ARG A 178 13.55 -9.81 -16.19
C ARG A 178 13.55 -11.34 -16.08
N LYS A 179 14.55 -11.90 -15.36
CA LYS A 179 14.64 -13.36 -15.12
C LYS A 179 13.46 -13.90 -14.32
N ALA A 180 12.99 -13.15 -13.33
CA ALA A 180 11.83 -13.54 -12.56
C ALA A 180 10.57 -13.60 -13.43
N ILE A 181 10.39 -12.66 -14.36
CA ILE A 181 9.28 -12.69 -15.33
C ILE A 181 9.42 -13.89 -16.27
N GLU A 182 10.60 -14.11 -16.85
CA GLU A 182 10.89 -15.23 -17.75
C GLU A 182 10.66 -16.60 -17.09
N SER A 183 10.81 -16.68 -15.76
CA SER A 183 10.53 -17.92 -15.00
C SER A 183 9.05 -18.16 -14.72
N VAL A 184 8.18 -17.21 -14.99
CA VAL A 184 6.73 -17.38 -14.84
C VAL A 184 6.21 -18.27 -15.95
N GLU A 185 5.53 -19.35 -15.57
CA GLU A 185 4.82 -20.23 -16.50
C GLU A 185 3.31 -20.05 -16.30
N LEU A 186 2.62 -19.63 -17.35
CA LEU A 186 1.18 -19.40 -17.35
C LEU A 186 0.47 -20.52 -18.13
N ASP A 187 -0.64 -21.01 -17.58
CA ASP A 187 -1.44 -22.03 -18.28
C ASP A 187 -1.82 -21.57 -19.68
N LYS A 188 -1.65 -22.43 -20.68
CA LYS A 188 -1.87 -22.22 -22.12
C LYS A 188 -0.96 -21.20 -22.80
N ILE A 189 -0.45 -20.17 -22.11
CA ILE A 189 0.42 -19.15 -22.69
C ILE A 189 1.88 -19.66 -22.72
N GLY A 190 2.30 -20.40 -21.69
CA GLY A 190 3.69 -20.75 -21.44
C GLY A 190 4.44 -19.61 -20.73
N HIS A 191 5.70 -19.41 -21.10
CA HIS A 191 6.53 -18.36 -20.52
C HIS A 191 6.24 -17.01 -21.16
N ILE A 192 6.29 -15.95 -20.34
CA ILE A 192 6.22 -14.57 -20.79
C ILE A 192 7.56 -13.89 -20.65
N THR A 193 7.82 -12.88 -21.46
CA THR A 193 9.04 -12.06 -21.40
C THR A 193 8.69 -10.59 -21.33
N ALA A 194 9.64 -9.78 -20.92
CA ALA A 194 9.51 -8.34 -20.90
C ALA A 194 10.82 -7.67 -21.32
N SER A 195 10.69 -6.54 -22.00
CA SER A 195 11.77 -5.64 -22.33
C SER A 195 11.92 -4.58 -21.25
N LEU A 196 13.16 -4.33 -20.79
CA LEU A 196 13.42 -3.38 -19.71
C LEU A 196 14.44 -2.32 -20.15
N GLY A 197 14.18 -1.06 -19.80
CA GLY A 197 15.09 0.07 -19.92
C GLY A 197 15.44 0.64 -18.56
N VAL A 198 16.69 1.10 -18.37
CA VAL A 198 17.17 1.63 -17.08
C VAL A 198 17.77 3.01 -17.28
N ALA A 199 17.37 3.96 -16.44
CA ALA A 199 17.94 5.30 -16.41
C ALA A 199 18.11 5.78 -14.97
N THR A 200 19.20 6.51 -14.69
CA THR A 200 19.51 7.03 -13.34
C THR A 200 19.59 8.55 -13.36
N TYR A 201 18.88 9.17 -12.44
CA TYR A 201 18.95 10.61 -12.18
C TYR A 201 20.09 10.90 -11.18
N PRO A 202 20.92 11.94 -11.40
CA PRO A 202 20.93 12.84 -12.56
C PRO A 202 21.86 12.40 -13.70
N ASP A 203 22.42 11.18 -13.69
CA ASP A 203 23.52 10.77 -14.57
C ASP A 203 23.14 10.76 -16.06
N GLN A 204 21.92 10.28 -16.40
CA GLN A 204 21.42 10.21 -17.78
C GLN A 204 20.43 11.35 -18.13
N SER A 205 19.83 11.97 -17.13
CA SER A 205 18.96 13.14 -17.31
C SER A 205 18.89 13.93 -16.02
N ASP A 206 18.99 15.25 -16.11
CA ASP A 206 18.71 16.21 -15.05
C ASP A 206 17.31 16.83 -15.20
N ASP A 207 16.59 16.50 -16.26
CA ASP A 207 15.21 16.92 -16.51
C ASP A 207 14.25 15.74 -16.30
N ILE A 208 13.13 16.03 -15.61
CA ILE A 208 12.06 15.08 -15.32
C ILE A 208 10.78 15.62 -15.97
N GLN A 209 10.66 15.39 -17.27
CA GLN A 209 9.45 15.67 -18.01
C GLN A 209 8.52 14.47 -18.06
#